data_87f0eaefc28c0c30e6581dba861c5022
#
_entry.id   87f0eaefc28c0c30e6581dba861c5022
#
_cell.length_a   1.000
_cell.length_b   1.000
_cell.length_c   1.000
_cell.angle_alpha   90.00
_cell.angle_beta   90.00
_cell.angle_gamma   90.00
#
_symmetry.space_group_name_H-M   'P 1'
#
loop_
_entity.id
_entity.type
_entity.pdbx_description
1 polymer ?
#
loop_
_entity_poly.entity_id
_entity_poly.type
_entity_poly.pdbx_seq_one_letter_code
_entity_poly.pdbx_strand_id
1 'polypeptide(L)'
;GDRVEFPRAGLAGEIVSLTQEGAGVLPEKRPEGLAVGDLVLWEQGSGIAPDDSWIGRLVDASGKPLDGRPLGSGVRARDYAAAPPDAALRRPLGTRMETGLSVFNTLLPLVRGQRIGLFAGSGVGKSTLLAALARHVAADVVVVGLVGERGREVREFVDHVLGPAGMARAVVVAATSDQSPLLRRRAAWTA
;
A
#
# COMPACT_ATOMS: atom_id res chain seq x y z
N GLY A 1 8.96 10.85 -11.49
CA GLY A 1 7.85 10.12 -10.98
C GLY A 1 6.96 9.46 -12.00
N ASP A 2 7.06 9.80 -13.32
CA ASP A 2 6.17 9.23 -14.32
C ASP A 2 6.54 7.76 -14.59
N ARG A 3 5.50 6.95 -14.83
CA ARG A 3 5.67 5.55 -15.18
C ARG A 3 6.00 5.39 -16.66
N VAL A 4 6.90 4.47 -16.93
CA VAL A 4 7.25 4.07 -18.29
C VAL A 4 7.20 2.56 -18.43
N GLU A 5 6.92 2.09 -19.64
CA GLU A 5 6.91 0.67 -20.00
C GLU A 5 7.90 0.39 -21.11
N PHE A 6 8.57 -0.74 -21.02
CA PHE A 6 9.45 -1.32 -22.04
C PHE A 6 8.77 -2.57 -22.61
N PRO A 7 7.93 -2.45 -23.65
CA PRO A 7 7.07 -3.54 -24.12
C PRO A 7 7.83 -4.78 -24.52
N ARG A 8 9.01 -4.62 -25.16
CA ARG A 8 9.85 -5.74 -25.59
C ARG A 8 10.34 -6.60 -24.42
N ALA A 9 10.69 -5.97 -23.30
CA ALA A 9 11.17 -6.66 -22.11
C ALA A 9 10.06 -7.04 -21.13
N GLY A 10 8.80 -6.58 -21.37
CA GLY A 10 7.71 -6.73 -20.41
C GLY A 10 8.01 -6.10 -19.05
N LEU A 11 8.75 -4.99 -19.07
CA LEU A 11 9.28 -4.32 -17.88
C LEU A 11 8.67 -2.93 -17.77
N ALA A 12 8.31 -2.54 -16.55
CA ALA A 12 7.92 -1.18 -16.22
C ALA A 12 8.94 -0.53 -15.28
N GLY A 13 8.92 0.80 -15.22
CA GLY A 13 9.77 1.57 -14.33
C GLY A 13 9.24 2.98 -14.09
N GLU A 14 9.97 3.74 -13.31
CA GLU A 14 9.65 5.13 -12.98
C GLU A 14 10.79 6.04 -13.36
N ILE A 15 10.50 7.19 -14.00
CA ILE A 15 11.50 8.21 -14.30
C ILE A 15 11.96 8.85 -12.99
N VAL A 16 13.24 8.71 -12.69
CA VAL A 16 13.85 9.25 -11.45
C VAL A 16 14.75 10.44 -11.71
N SER A 17 15.21 10.61 -12.95
CA SER A 17 16.00 11.78 -13.34
C SER A 17 15.77 12.14 -14.80
N LEU A 18 15.89 13.42 -15.13
CA LEU A 18 15.86 13.94 -16.49
C LEU A 18 17.11 14.81 -16.68
N THR A 19 17.85 14.53 -17.75
CA THR A 19 19.01 15.31 -18.17
C THR A 19 18.89 15.66 -19.65
N GLN A 20 19.77 16.52 -20.17
CA GLN A 20 19.80 16.81 -21.61
C GLN A 20 20.18 15.58 -22.46
N GLU A 21 20.85 14.60 -21.87
CA GLU A 21 21.33 13.40 -22.54
C GLU A 21 20.31 12.25 -22.49
N GLY A 22 19.31 12.32 -21.60
CA GLY A 22 18.29 11.27 -21.48
C GLY A 22 17.57 11.25 -20.15
N ALA A 23 16.74 10.23 -19.97
CA ALA A 23 15.99 9.95 -18.75
C ALA A 23 16.59 8.75 -18.01
N GLY A 24 16.85 8.91 -16.72
CA GLY A 24 17.17 7.79 -15.83
C GLY A 24 15.88 7.12 -15.35
N VAL A 25 15.75 5.83 -15.57
CA VAL A 25 14.58 5.04 -15.18
C VAL A 25 14.97 4.01 -14.12
N LEU A 26 14.24 3.99 -13.02
CA LEU A 26 14.33 2.94 -12.01
C LEU A 26 13.32 1.83 -12.35
N PRO A 27 13.78 0.62 -12.70
CA PRO A 27 12.89 -0.46 -13.11
C PRO A 27 12.18 -1.11 -11.91
N GLU A 28 10.97 -1.64 -12.13
CA GLU A 28 10.21 -2.39 -11.13
C GLU A 28 10.82 -3.76 -10.82
N LYS A 29 11.52 -4.34 -11.79
CA LYS A 29 12.25 -5.63 -11.69
C LYS A 29 13.65 -5.49 -12.24
N ARG A 30 14.46 -6.54 -12.16
CA ARG A 30 15.79 -6.56 -12.82
C ARG A 30 15.64 -6.27 -14.31
N PRO A 31 16.44 -5.36 -14.86
CA PRO A 31 16.35 -4.90 -16.24
C PRO A 31 16.99 -5.89 -17.22
N GLU A 32 16.47 -7.11 -17.27
CA GLU A 32 16.94 -8.13 -18.19
C GLU A 32 16.28 -7.95 -19.56
N GLY A 33 17.04 -8.15 -20.62
CA GLY A 33 16.55 -8.09 -22.01
C GLY A 33 16.39 -6.67 -22.58
N LEU A 34 16.81 -5.61 -21.89
CA LEU A 34 16.84 -4.26 -22.44
C LEU A 34 18.04 -4.06 -23.34
N ALA A 35 17.84 -3.33 -24.44
CA ALA A 35 18.89 -2.92 -25.36
C ALA A 35 18.78 -1.42 -25.69
N VAL A 36 19.91 -0.82 -26.09
CA VAL A 36 19.94 0.54 -26.60
C VAL A 36 19.07 0.61 -27.87
N GLY A 37 18.15 1.56 -27.92
CA GLY A 37 17.18 1.71 -29.01
C GLY A 37 15.85 1.01 -28.79
N ASP A 38 15.64 0.34 -27.67
CA ASP A 38 14.32 -0.21 -27.33
C ASP A 38 13.29 0.90 -27.15
N LEU A 39 12.08 0.64 -27.62
CA LEU A 39 10.94 1.55 -27.45
C LEU A 39 10.57 1.67 -25.96
N VAL A 40 10.37 2.89 -25.53
CA VAL A 40 9.85 3.23 -24.19
C VAL A 40 8.51 3.92 -24.36
N LEU A 41 7.48 3.39 -23.73
CA LEU A 41 6.16 4.01 -23.70
C LEU A 41 5.99 4.77 -22.38
N TRP A 42 5.61 6.01 -22.48
CA TRP A 42 5.21 6.81 -21.33
C TRP A 42 3.74 6.55 -21.01
N GLU A 43 3.46 6.15 -19.76
CA GLU A 43 2.10 5.99 -19.27
C GLU A 43 1.63 7.27 -18.57
N GLN A 44 0.63 7.90 -19.15
CA GLN A 44 -0.01 9.06 -18.54
C GLN A 44 -0.98 8.59 -17.44
N GLY A 45 -0.78 9.10 -16.21
CA GLY A 45 -1.70 8.83 -15.10
C GLY A 45 -1.42 7.50 -14.38
N SER A 46 -0.30 7.43 -13.68
CA SER A 46 -0.03 6.31 -12.76
C SER A 46 -0.91 6.43 -11.51
N GLY A 47 -1.92 5.61 -11.40
CA GLY A 47 -2.81 5.62 -10.25
C GLY A 47 -3.57 4.32 -10.06
N ILE A 48 -4.36 4.29 -9.02
CA ILE A 48 -5.29 3.20 -8.71
C ILE A 48 -6.73 3.75 -8.70
N ALA A 49 -7.69 2.88 -8.93
CA ALA A 49 -9.11 3.22 -8.83
C ALA A 49 -9.79 2.23 -7.88
N PRO A 50 -9.59 2.37 -6.55
CA PRO A 50 -10.22 1.50 -5.59
C PRO A 50 -11.72 1.76 -5.50
N ASP A 51 -12.47 0.70 -5.22
CA ASP A 51 -13.88 0.74 -4.89
C ASP A 51 -14.20 -0.33 -3.82
N ASP A 52 -15.47 -0.51 -3.50
CA ASP A 52 -15.88 -1.44 -2.45
C ASP A 52 -15.52 -2.90 -2.76
N SER A 53 -15.25 -3.26 -4.02
CA SER A 53 -14.79 -4.61 -4.40
C SER A 53 -13.39 -4.96 -3.87
N TRP A 54 -12.64 -3.95 -3.42
CA TRP A 54 -11.33 -4.15 -2.79
C TRP A 54 -11.43 -4.65 -1.34
N ILE A 55 -12.59 -4.47 -0.69
CA ILE A 55 -12.79 -4.96 0.68
C ILE A 55 -12.71 -6.50 0.68
N GLY A 56 -11.94 -7.03 1.59
CA GLY A 56 -11.64 -8.47 1.66
C GLY A 56 -10.52 -8.94 0.73
N ARG A 57 -9.77 -8.01 0.11
CA ARG A 57 -8.78 -8.36 -0.90
C ARG A 57 -7.35 -8.08 -0.45
N LEU A 58 -6.45 -8.90 -0.99
CA LEU A 58 -5.00 -8.70 -0.93
C LEU A 58 -4.51 -8.24 -2.30
N VAL A 59 -3.90 -7.06 -2.37
CA VAL A 59 -3.42 -6.44 -3.61
C VAL A 59 -1.93 -6.08 -3.53
N ASP A 60 -1.30 -5.92 -4.69
CA ASP A 60 0.07 -5.44 -4.81
C ASP A 60 0.17 -3.91 -4.78
N ALA A 61 1.39 -3.39 -4.94
CA ALA A 61 1.69 -1.96 -5.00
C ALA A 61 1.00 -1.21 -6.15
N SER A 62 0.48 -1.91 -7.15
CA SER A 62 -0.23 -1.34 -8.31
C SER A 62 -1.73 -1.61 -8.26
N GLY A 63 -2.25 -2.15 -7.15
CA GLY A 63 -3.65 -2.52 -7.00
C GLY A 63 -4.04 -3.82 -7.70
N LYS A 64 -3.08 -4.60 -8.20
CA LYS A 64 -3.37 -5.91 -8.81
C LYS A 64 -3.62 -6.95 -7.73
N PRO A 65 -4.61 -7.85 -7.91
CA PRO A 65 -4.92 -8.87 -6.91
C PRO A 65 -3.78 -9.89 -6.76
N LEU A 66 -3.42 -10.18 -5.52
CA LEU A 66 -2.47 -11.23 -5.12
C LEU A 66 -3.16 -12.49 -4.61
N ASP A 67 -4.48 -12.44 -4.43
CA ASP A 67 -5.31 -13.55 -3.93
C ASP A 67 -5.87 -14.45 -5.06
N GLY A 68 -5.43 -14.24 -6.31
CA GLY A 68 -5.81 -15.06 -7.47
C GLY A 68 -7.25 -14.84 -7.99
N ARG A 69 -8.03 -13.94 -7.38
CA ARG A 69 -9.39 -13.63 -7.81
C ARG A 69 -9.41 -12.37 -8.68
N PRO A 70 -10.20 -12.28 -9.75
CA PRO A 70 -10.35 -11.05 -10.53
C PRO A 70 -10.74 -9.87 -9.65
N LEU A 71 -10.22 -8.69 -9.95
CA LEU A 71 -10.54 -7.43 -9.27
C LEU A 71 -10.84 -6.38 -10.35
N GLY A 72 -11.98 -5.72 -10.22
CA GLY A 72 -12.35 -4.61 -11.08
C GLY A 72 -11.62 -3.33 -10.72
N SER A 73 -11.68 -2.35 -11.63
CA SER A 73 -11.28 -0.97 -11.35
C SER A 73 -12.52 -0.14 -11.07
N GLY A 74 -12.46 0.67 -10.03
CA GLY A 74 -13.48 1.66 -9.74
C GLY A 74 -13.49 2.79 -10.78
N VAL A 75 -14.49 3.64 -10.70
CA VAL A 75 -14.71 4.75 -11.66
C VAL A 75 -13.88 6.00 -11.36
N ARG A 76 -13.25 6.08 -10.18
CA ARG A 76 -12.48 7.26 -9.74
C ARG A 76 -11.01 6.91 -9.57
N ALA A 77 -10.22 7.24 -10.57
CA ALA A 77 -8.77 7.12 -10.46
C ALA A 77 -8.20 8.08 -9.40
N ARG A 78 -7.20 7.61 -8.68
CA ARG A 78 -6.40 8.36 -7.70
C ARG A 78 -4.94 8.23 -8.08
N ASP A 79 -4.26 9.35 -8.13
CA ASP A 79 -2.81 9.37 -8.34
C ASP A 79 -2.10 8.89 -7.06
N TYR A 80 -1.06 8.06 -7.21
CA TYR A 80 -0.21 7.64 -6.10
C TYR A 80 0.46 8.82 -5.38
N ALA A 81 0.85 9.85 -6.12
CA ALA A 81 1.54 11.02 -5.61
C ALA A 81 0.60 12.22 -5.36
N ALA A 82 -0.67 11.96 -5.07
CA ALA A 82 -1.62 13.03 -4.78
C ALA A 82 -1.10 13.95 -3.67
N ALA A 83 -1.12 15.26 -3.93
CA ALA A 83 -0.71 16.24 -2.95
C ALA A 83 -1.62 16.19 -1.71
N PRO A 84 -1.07 16.39 -0.50
CA PRO A 84 -1.89 16.49 0.69
C PRO A 84 -2.82 17.72 0.60
N PRO A 85 -3.98 17.70 1.27
CA PRO A 85 -4.86 18.87 1.32
C PRO A 85 -4.13 20.09 1.87
N ASP A 86 -4.48 21.27 1.38
CA ASP A 86 -3.98 22.54 1.90
C ASP A 86 -4.20 22.65 3.42
N ALA A 87 -3.29 23.34 4.09
CA ALA A 87 -3.33 23.44 5.55
C ALA A 87 -4.68 23.94 6.08
N ALA A 88 -5.30 24.89 5.37
CA ALA A 88 -6.59 25.47 5.71
C ALA A 88 -7.78 24.48 5.57
N LEU A 89 -7.62 23.44 4.74
CA LEU A 89 -8.64 22.40 4.50
C LEU A 89 -8.47 21.18 5.40
N ARG A 90 -7.40 21.12 6.17
CA ARG A 90 -7.13 19.99 7.08
C ARG A 90 -8.09 20.04 8.26
N ARG A 91 -8.74 18.92 8.53
CA ARG A 91 -9.60 18.79 9.70
C ARG A 91 -8.77 18.71 10.98
N PRO A 92 -9.23 19.30 12.09
CA PRO A 92 -8.63 19.07 13.41
C PRO A 92 -8.82 17.60 13.81
N LEU A 93 -8.10 17.19 14.86
CA LEU A 93 -8.33 15.88 15.48
C LEU A 93 -9.78 15.76 15.93
N GLY A 94 -10.37 14.60 15.66
CA GLY A 94 -11.76 14.33 15.97
C GLY A 94 -11.99 13.71 17.36
N THR A 95 -13.15 13.09 17.52
CA THR A 95 -13.54 12.41 18.75
C THR A 95 -12.71 11.16 18.99
N ARG A 96 -12.71 10.69 20.24
CA ARG A 96 -12.12 9.43 20.65
C ARG A 96 -12.67 8.27 19.82
N MET A 97 -11.81 7.32 19.53
CA MET A 97 -12.11 6.16 18.73
C MET A 97 -12.01 4.90 19.57
N GLU A 98 -13.08 4.09 19.55
CA GLU A 98 -13.05 2.77 20.16
C GLU A 98 -12.17 1.82 19.36
N THR A 99 -11.28 1.13 20.07
CA THR A 99 -10.28 0.24 19.46
C THR A 99 -10.49 -1.23 19.82
N GLY A 100 -11.40 -1.53 20.75
CA GLY A 100 -11.58 -2.86 21.31
C GLY A 100 -10.44 -3.33 22.22
N LEU A 101 -9.43 -2.50 22.46
CA LEU A 101 -8.28 -2.80 23.30
C LEU A 101 -8.26 -1.89 24.53
N SER A 102 -8.33 -2.49 25.74
CA SER A 102 -8.44 -1.74 26.99
C SER A 102 -7.35 -0.69 27.17
N VAL A 103 -6.11 -0.99 26.79
CA VAL A 103 -4.99 -0.05 26.91
C VAL A 103 -5.22 1.23 26.09
N PHE A 104 -5.75 1.13 24.87
CA PHE A 104 -6.07 2.28 24.02
C PHE A 104 -7.41 2.90 24.39
N ASN A 105 -8.29 2.15 25.01
CA ASN A 105 -9.56 2.68 25.47
C ASN A 105 -9.49 3.30 26.87
N THR A 106 -8.37 3.22 27.57
CA THR A 106 -8.22 3.81 28.92
C THR A 106 -6.98 4.69 29.06
N LEU A 107 -5.78 4.12 28.84
CA LEU A 107 -4.51 4.78 29.15
C LEU A 107 -3.92 5.58 27.98
N LEU A 108 -4.10 5.10 26.75
CA LEU A 108 -3.52 5.69 25.52
C LEU A 108 -4.63 5.92 24.48
N PRO A 109 -5.61 6.80 24.77
CA PRO A 109 -6.77 6.96 23.90
C PRO A 109 -6.36 7.44 22.50
N LEU A 110 -6.95 6.81 21.49
CA LEU A 110 -6.82 7.21 20.10
C LEU A 110 -8.01 8.09 19.69
N VAL A 111 -7.73 9.06 18.84
CA VAL A 111 -8.76 9.95 18.29
C VAL A 111 -8.76 9.91 16.77
N ARG A 112 -9.88 10.24 16.15
CA ARG A 112 -10.01 10.30 14.69
C ARG A 112 -9.02 11.30 14.10
N GLY A 113 -8.30 10.91 13.04
CA GLY A 113 -7.27 11.72 12.39
C GLY A 113 -5.90 11.69 13.05
N GLN A 114 -5.74 10.97 14.17
CA GLN A 114 -4.46 10.84 14.85
C GLN A 114 -3.52 9.90 14.08
N ARG A 115 -2.23 10.24 14.08
CA ARG A 115 -1.15 9.36 13.66
C ARG A 115 -0.43 8.85 14.90
N ILE A 116 -0.22 7.54 14.95
CA ILE A 116 0.54 6.90 16.03
C ILE A 116 1.69 6.09 15.46
N GLY A 117 2.80 6.01 16.17
CA GLY A 117 3.92 5.14 15.89
C GLY A 117 3.95 3.97 16.88
N LEU A 118 4.11 2.76 16.36
CA LEU A 118 4.33 1.55 17.15
C LEU A 118 5.73 1.01 16.84
N PHE A 119 6.66 1.26 17.74
CA PHE A 119 8.05 0.86 17.60
C PHE A 119 8.33 -0.34 18.49
N ALA A 120 8.83 -1.43 17.89
CA ALA A 120 9.10 -2.66 18.60
C ALA A 120 10.17 -3.48 17.87
N GLY A 121 10.96 -4.21 18.63
CA GLY A 121 11.86 -5.21 18.09
C GLY A 121 11.12 -6.38 17.41
N SER A 122 11.89 -7.30 16.84
CA SER A 122 11.32 -8.51 16.24
C SER A 122 10.71 -9.42 17.31
N GLY A 123 9.58 -10.04 17.01
CA GLY A 123 8.97 -11.08 17.85
C GLY A 123 8.21 -10.59 19.10
N VAL A 124 8.09 -9.28 19.34
CA VAL A 124 7.44 -8.74 20.57
C VAL A 124 5.93 -8.53 20.43
N GLY A 125 5.32 -8.95 19.30
CA GLY A 125 3.86 -8.89 19.12
C GLY A 125 3.34 -7.65 18.38
N LYS A 126 4.19 -6.87 17.70
CA LYS A 126 3.78 -5.71 16.88
C LYS A 126 2.67 -6.08 15.90
N SER A 127 2.86 -7.14 15.09
CA SER A 127 1.87 -7.57 14.10
C SER A 127 0.58 -8.08 14.73
N THR A 128 0.66 -8.74 15.89
CA THR A 128 -0.50 -9.17 16.67
C THR A 128 -1.32 -7.99 17.15
N LEU A 129 -0.66 -6.95 17.66
CA LEU A 129 -1.33 -5.73 18.11
C LEU A 129 -1.96 -4.97 16.94
N LEU A 130 -1.24 -4.88 15.80
CA LEU A 130 -1.77 -4.25 14.58
C LEU A 130 -3.03 -4.95 14.08
N ALA A 131 -3.03 -6.30 14.05
CA ALA A 131 -4.20 -7.06 13.64
C ALA A 131 -5.35 -6.97 14.65
N ALA A 132 -5.06 -6.91 15.95
CA ALA A 132 -6.08 -6.69 16.97
C ALA A 132 -6.76 -5.32 16.78
N LEU A 133 -5.98 -4.26 16.52
CA LEU A 133 -6.54 -2.95 16.15
C LEU A 133 -7.37 -3.05 14.87
N ALA A 134 -6.86 -3.67 13.81
CA ALA A 134 -7.56 -3.80 12.53
C ALA A 134 -8.90 -4.54 12.66
N ARG A 135 -8.98 -5.53 13.54
CA ARG A 135 -10.23 -6.28 13.79
C ARG A 135 -11.27 -5.52 14.59
N HIS A 136 -10.86 -4.69 15.54
CA HIS A 136 -11.77 -4.16 16.54
C HIS A 136 -11.97 -2.64 16.48
N VAL A 137 -11.11 -1.90 15.79
CA VAL A 137 -11.26 -0.45 15.68
C VAL A 137 -12.62 -0.07 15.08
N ALA A 138 -13.24 0.97 15.63
CA ALA A 138 -14.52 1.50 15.15
C ALA A 138 -14.33 2.28 13.83
N ALA A 139 -14.10 1.56 12.75
CA ALA A 139 -13.99 2.06 11.38
C ALA A 139 -14.77 1.15 10.43
N ASP A 140 -15.32 1.68 9.36
CA ASP A 140 -16.08 0.90 8.37
C ASP A 140 -15.14 0.01 7.54
N VAL A 141 -14.01 0.55 7.14
CA VAL A 141 -12.96 -0.15 6.38
C VAL A 141 -11.60 0.08 7.02
N VAL A 142 -10.76 -0.93 7.00
CA VAL A 142 -9.39 -0.88 7.48
C VAL A 142 -8.45 -1.16 6.31
N VAL A 143 -7.53 -0.25 6.05
CA VAL A 143 -6.46 -0.48 5.06
C VAL A 143 -5.17 -0.84 5.78
N VAL A 144 -4.57 -1.95 5.41
CA VAL A 144 -3.31 -2.46 5.99
C VAL A 144 -2.23 -2.48 4.92
N GLY A 145 -1.18 -1.70 5.11
CA GLY A 145 0.02 -1.71 4.25
C GLY A 145 1.10 -2.61 4.85
N LEU A 146 1.38 -3.76 4.21
CA LEU A 146 2.48 -4.67 4.57
C LEU A 146 3.67 -4.41 3.64
N VAL A 147 4.58 -3.55 4.07
CA VAL A 147 5.69 -3.06 3.24
C VAL A 147 7.02 -3.58 3.77
N GLY A 148 7.71 -4.40 2.95
CA GLY A 148 9.01 -4.96 3.29
C GLY A 148 8.97 -6.21 4.17
N GLU A 149 7.79 -6.76 4.43
CA GLU A 149 7.63 -8.04 5.11
C GLU A 149 7.99 -9.22 4.17
N ARG A 150 8.33 -10.37 4.72
CA ARG A 150 8.57 -11.56 3.90
C ARG A 150 7.26 -12.15 3.39
N GLY A 151 7.26 -12.74 2.20
CA GLY A 151 6.04 -13.30 1.61
C GLY A 151 5.28 -14.29 2.51
N ARG A 152 5.99 -15.11 3.29
CA ARG A 152 5.40 -16.01 4.30
C ARG A 152 4.72 -15.24 5.44
N GLU A 153 5.30 -14.12 5.87
CA GLU A 153 4.75 -13.29 6.96
C GLU A 153 3.50 -12.55 6.50
N VAL A 154 3.46 -12.10 5.23
CA VAL A 154 2.25 -11.54 4.61
C VAL A 154 1.12 -12.56 4.61
N ARG A 155 1.40 -13.79 4.18
CA ARG A 155 0.39 -14.87 4.16
C ARG A 155 -0.09 -15.21 5.56
N GLU A 156 0.83 -15.41 6.51
CA GLU A 156 0.51 -15.68 7.91
C GLU A 156 -0.35 -14.57 8.52
N PHE A 157 -0.02 -13.30 8.23
CA PHE A 157 -0.79 -12.16 8.70
C PHE A 157 -2.22 -12.19 8.18
N VAL A 158 -2.42 -12.44 6.89
CA VAL A 158 -3.75 -12.46 6.25
C VAL A 158 -4.56 -13.66 6.73
N ASP A 159 -3.97 -14.87 6.69
CA ASP A 159 -4.70 -16.12 6.93
C ASP A 159 -4.99 -16.36 8.42
N HIS A 160 -4.04 -16.00 9.30
CA HIS A 160 -4.12 -16.37 10.73
C HIS A 160 -4.19 -15.17 11.66
N VAL A 161 -3.38 -14.14 11.45
CA VAL A 161 -3.30 -13.01 12.40
C VAL A 161 -4.49 -12.08 12.22
N LEU A 162 -4.80 -11.66 11.00
CA LEU A 162 -6.01 -10.88 10.68
C LEU A 162 -7.24 -11.79 10.58
N GLY A 163 -7.08 -12.90 9.89
CA GLY A 163 -8.09 -13.94 9.72
C GLY A 163 -9.31 -13.52 8.91
N PRO A 164 -10.27 -14.43 8.66
CA PRO A 164 -11.43 -14.15 7.83
C PRO A 164 -12.28 -12.99 8.34
N ALA A 165 -12.47 -12.89 9.65
CA ALA A 165 -13.28 -11.81 10.25
C ALA A 165 -12.64 -10.43 10.08
N GLY A 166 -11.31 -10.33 10.20
CA GLY A 166 -10.60 -9.08 9.95
C GLY A 166 -10.57 -8.73 8.46
N MET A 167 -10.34 -9.73 7.60
CA MET A 167 -10.35 -9.56 6.15
C MET A 167 -11.70 -9.08 5.62
N ALA A 168 -12.82 -9.49 6.21
CA ALA A 168 -14.16 -9.08 5.75
C ALA A 168 -14.38 -7.56 5.72
N ARG A 169 -13.55 -6.79 6.40
CA ARG A 169 -13.60 -5.32 6.46
C ARG A 169 -12.25 -4.66 6.13
N ALA A 170 -11.29 -5.41 5.63
CA ALA A 170 -9.96 -4.90 5.37
C ALA A 170 -9.59 -4.96 3.89
N VAL A 171 -8.74 -4.03 3.48
CA VAL A 171 -7.95 -4.10 2.25
C VAL A 171 -6.50 -4.25 2.67
N VAL A 172 -5.81 -5.26 2.16
CA VAL A 172 -4.38 -5.46 2.45
C VAL A 172 -3.57 -5.14 1.20
N VAL A 173 -2.69 -4.16 1.30
CA VAL A 173 -1.72 -3.81 0.25
C VAL A 173 -0.37 -4.37 0.65
N ALA A 174 0.25 -5.20 -0.18
CA ALA A 174 1.50 -5.85 0.15
C ALA A 174 2.61 -5.59 -0.87
N ALA A 175 3.80 -5.30 -0.35
CA ALA A 175 5.05 -5.33 -1.11
C ALA A 175 6.14 -5.99 -0.27
N THR A 176 6.57 -7.16 -0.69
CA THR A 176 7.50 -8.00 0.07
C THR A 176 8.95 -7.52 0.00
N SER A 177 9.79 -7.99 0.90
CA SER A 177 11.18 -7.57 1.05
C SER A 177 12.07 -7.88 -0.17
N ASP A 178 11.68 -8.83 -1.00
CA ASP A 178 12.35 -9.21 -2.26
C ASP A 178 11.97 -8.31 -3.44
N GLN A 179 10.93 -7.49 -3.31
CA GLN A 179 10.53 -6.52 -4.33
C GLN A 179 11.42 -5.27 -4.31
N SER A 180 11.46 -4.56 -5.44
CA SER A 180 12.27 -3.35 -5.58
C SER A 180 11.87 -2.26 -4.58
N PRO A 181 12.80 -1.37 -4.18
CA PRO A 181 12.47 -0.21 -3.34
C PRO A 181 11.36 0.66 -3.93
N LEU A 182 11.25 0.73 -5.26
CA LEU A 182 10.20 1.45 -5.96
C LEU A 182 8.82 0.87 -5.64
N LEU A 183 8.64 -0.44 -5.78
CA LEU A 183 7.37 -1.10 -5.47
C LEU A 183 7.01 -1.01 -3.99
N ARG A 184 7.99 -1.14 -3.10
CA ARG A 184 7.76 -0.97 -1.66
C ARG A 184 7.30 0.45 -1.30
N ARG A 185 7.92 1.48 -1.91
CA ARG A 185 7.47 2.87 -1.75
C ARG A 185 6.05 3.07 -2.30
N ARG A 186 5.78 2.55 -3.50
CA ARG A 186 4.45 2.64 -4.13
C ARG A 186 3.38 1.95 -3.29
N ALA A 187 3.65 0.79 -2.69
CA ALA A 187 2.70 0.10 -1.82
C ALA A 187 2.28 0.96 -0.61
N ALA A 188 3.20 1.74 -0.06
CA ALA A 188 2.87 2.68 1.01
C ALA A 188 1.98 3.85 0.54
N TRP A 189 2.03 4.21 -0.72
CA TRP A 189 1.14 5.23 -1.31
C TRP A 189 -0.22 4.64 -1.71
N THR A 190 -0.23 3.39 -2.13
CA THR A 190 -1.46 2.64 -2.49
C THR A 190 -2.32 2.37 -1.26
N ALA A 191 -1.71 2.14 -0.09
CA ALA A 191 -2.38 1.98 1.19
C ALA A 191 -2.82 3.32 1.80
#